data_2c1c0b60c2b85dd91db05c3a6290745c
#
_entry.id   2c1c0b60c2b85dd91db05c3a6290745c
#
_cell.length_a   1.000
_cell.length_b   1.000
_cell.length_c   1.000
_cell.angle_alpha   90.00
_cell.angle_beta   90.00
_cell.angle_gamma   90.00
#
_symmetry.space_group_name_H-M   'P 1'
#
loop_
_entity.id
_entity.type
_entity.pdbx_description
1 polymer ?
#
loop_
_entity_poly.entity_id
_entity_poly.type
_entity_poly.pdbx_seq_one_letter_code
_entity_poly.pdbx_strand_id
1 'polypeptide(L)'
;DSTRMPAKMHSFYLRNMYMKNLLGVPGGITLAGQPVDLSKVKAPAYFISTVEDHIAPWKTTYLGAKYLGGPVRFVLGGSGHIAGIVNPPAAKKYHYWTNDALPQTPEQWFEGAAQRPGSWWEDWQAWIDARNGGDKVPARVPGDGGLKVLEDAPGAYAMLRLGAKKAAS
;
A
#
# COMPACT_ATOMS: atom_id res chain seq x y z
N ASP A 1 -13.91 -7.65 -8.28
CA ASP A 1 -15.33 -7.33 -8.51
C ASP A 1 -15.66 -5.95 -7.95
N SER A 2 -16.64 -5.29 -8.57
CA SER A 2 -17.10 -3.98 -8.11
C SER A 2 -17.94 -4.11 -6.84
N THR A 3 -17.70 -3.19 -5.90
CA THR A 3 -18.46 -3.13 -4.64
C THR A 3 -19.30 -1.86 -4.61
N ARG A 4 -20.54 -1.96 -4.19
CA ARG A 4 -21.41 -0.79 -3.99
C ARG A 4 -20.99 -0.01 -2.76
N MET A 5 -20.83 1.30 -2.93
CA MET A 5 -20.61 2.23 -1.84
C MET A 5 -21.91 2.99 -1.51
N PRO A 6 -22.17 3.31 -0.23
CA PRO A 6 -23.24 4.25 0.11
C PRO A 6 -23.05 5.58 -0.64
N ALA A 7 -24.14 6.12 -1.22
CA ALA A 7 -24.09 7.31 -2.06
C ALA A 7 -23.43 8.52 -1.37
N LYS A 8 -23.70 8.69 -0.07
CA LYS A 8 -23.09 9.78 0.74
C LYS A 8 -21.57 9.62 0.85
N MET A 9 -21.09 8.39 1.10
CA MET A 9 -19.64 8.09 1.19
C MET A 9 -18.96 8.30 -0.16
N HIS A 10 -19.53 7.81 -1.23
CA HIS A 10 -19.03 7.99 -2.60
C HIS A 10 -18.92 9.48 -2.98
N SER A 11 -19.99 10.25 -2.75
CA SER A 11 -19.98 11.69 -3.03
C SER A 11 -18.96 12.45 -2.18
N PHE A 12 -18.82 12.10 -0.89
CA PHE A 12 -17.82 12.69 -0.01
C PHE A 12 -16.39 12.43 -0.54
N TYR A 13 -16.10 11.18 -0.88
CA TYR A 13 -14.80 10.75 -1.40
C TYR A 13 -14.43 11.51 -2.69
N LEU A 14 -15.33 11.50 -3.69
CA LEU A 14 -15.08 12.19 -4.95
C LEU A 14 -14.86 13.69 -4.79
N ARG A 15 -15.70 14.37 -4.02
CA ARG A 15 -15.59 15.82 -3.85
C ARG A 15 -14.39 16.26 -3.05
N ASN A 16 -14.10 15.57 -1.94
CA ASN A 16 -13.08 16.03 -1.00
C ASN A 16 -11.68 15.50 -1.33
N MET A 17 -11.56 14.30 -1.87
CA MET A 17 -10.27 13.70 -2.20
C MET A 17 -9.90 13.91 -3.66
N TYR A 18 -10.77 13.54 -4.63
CA TYR A 18 -10.46 13.69 -6.05
C TYR A 18 -10.50 15.14 -6.54
N MET A 19 -11.61 15.85 -6.28
CA MET A 19 -11.77 17.19 -6.85
C MET A 19 -10.97 18.26 -6.11
N LYS A 20 -10.92 18.18 -4.77
CA LYS A 20 -10.35 19.24 -3.94
C LYS A 20 -9.02 18.86 -3.27
N ASN A 21 -8.64 17.60 -3.31
CA ASN A 21 -7.43 17.07 -2.66
C ASN A 21 -7.25 17.48 -1.19
N LEU A 22 -8.36 17.53 -0.44
CA LEU A 22 -8.37 18.05 0.93
C LEU A 22 -7.72 17.11 1.94
N LEU A 23 -7.50 15.83 1.60
CA LEU A 23 -6.78 14.91 2.47
C LEU A 23 -5.32 15.35 2.73
N GLY A 24 -4.69 15.96 1.72
CA GLY A 24 -3.34 16.51 1.84
C GLY A 24 -3.26 17.86 2.57
N VAL A 25 -4.39 18.45 2.96
CA VAL A 25 -4.46 19.73 3.66
C VAL A 25 -4.74 19.49 5.14
N PRO A 26 -3.89 19.93 6.08
CA PRO A 26 -4.14 19.80 7.51
C PRO A 26 -5.51 20.35 7.90
N GLY A 27 -6.39 19.50 8.46
CA GLY A 27 -7.76 19.89 8.82
C GLY A 27 -8.71 20.07 7.63
N GLY A 28 -8.28 19.80 6.39
CA GLY A 28 -9.10 19.98 5.18
C GLY A 28 -10.34 19.08 5.10
N ILE A 29 -10.29 17.93 5.77
CA ILE A 29 -11.46 17.06 5.98
C ILE A 29 -11.65 16.76 7.48
N THR A 30 -12.92 16.51 7.84
CA THR A 30 -13.30 16.10 9.20
C THR A 30 -14.01 14.77 9.12
N LEU A 31 -13.54 13.78 9.91
CA LEU A 31 -14.13 12.45 10.02
C LEU A 31 -14.54 12.20 11.48
N ALA A 32 -15.76 11.77 11.70
CA ALA A 32 -16.31 11.55 13.05
C ALA A 32 -16.06 12.74 14.01
N GLY A 33 -16.18 13.96 13.53
CA GLY A 33 -15.95 15.17 14.32
C GLY A 33 -14.49 15.54 14.55
N GLN A 34 -13.54 14.76 14.04
CA GLN A 34 -12.10 15.01 14.19
C GLN A 34 -11.49 15.53 12.89
N PRO A 35 -10.75 16.66 12.91
CA PRO A 35 -10.02 17.12 11.75
C PRO A 35 -8.85 16.19 11.44
N VAL A 36 -8.72 15.82 10.17
CA VAL A 36 -7.65 14.96 9.69
C VAL A 36 -6.43 15.79 9.32
N ASP A 37 -5.28 15.40 9.86
CA ASP A 37 -3.99 16.04 9.59
C ASP A 37 -2.92 14.95 9.47
N LEU A 38 -2.48 14.67 8.24
CA LEU A 38 -1.50 13.63 7.96
C LEU A 38 -0.12 13.94 8.55
N SER A 39 0.21 15.20 8.80
CA SER A 39 1.48 15.58 9.43
C SER A 39 1.61 15.09 10.89
N LYS A 40 0.49 14.71 11.50
CA LYS A 40 0.45 14.11 12.85
C LYS A 40 0.76 12.61 12.85
N VAL A 41 0.79 11.95 11.72
CA VAL A 41 1.21 10.56 11.61
C VAL A 41 2.71 10.48 11.80
N LYS A 42 3.16 9.94 12.94
CA LYS A 42 4.57 9.85 13.33
C LYS A 42 5.16 8.45 13.15
N ALA A 43 4.33 7.47 12.84
CA ALA A 43 4.80 6.12 12.54
C ALA A 43 5.74 6.14 11.33
N PRO A 44 6.83 5.35 11.35
CA PRO A 44 7.65 5.15 10.18
C PRO A 44 6.82 4.57 9.02
N ALA A 45 7.00 5.10 7.83
CA ALA A 45 6.24 4.70 6.66
C ALA A 45 7.17 4.27 5.51
N TYR A 46 6.82 3.16 4.87
CA TYR A 46 7.48 2.68 3.67
C TYR A 46 6.55 2.85 2.48
N PHE A 47 6.96 3.60 1.50
CA PHE A 47 6.22 3.84 0.26
C PHE A 47 6.89 3.10 -0.90
N ILE A 48 6.10 2.37 -1.65
CA ILE A 48 6.50 1.76 -2.91
C ILE A 48 5.62 2.28 -4.04
N SER A 49 6.23 2.67 -5.12
CA SER A 49 5.57 2.96 -6.39
C SER A 49 6.34 2.32 -7.53
N THR A 50 5.82 2.34 -8.74
CA THR A 50 6.51 1.77 -9.90
C THR A 50 6.62 2.78 -11.03
N VAL A 51 7.74 2.74 -11.75
CA VAL A 51 8.11 3.79 -12.72
C VAL A 51 7.15 3.87 -13.91
N GLU A 52 6.56 2.74 -14.30
CA GLU A 52 5.62 2.63 -15.43
C GLU A 52 4.15 2.58 -14.99
N ASP A 53 3.87 2.93 -13.73
CA ASP A 53 2.49 2.95 -13.23
C ASP A 53 1.73 4.15 -13.82
N HIS A 54 0.76 3.85 -14.67
CA HIS A 54 -0.11 4.85 -15.30
C HIS A 54 -1.41 5.10 -14.53
N ILE A 55 -1.70 4.28 -13.50
CA ILE A 55 -2.90 4.40 -12.66
C ILE A 55 -2.61 5.29 -11.46
N ALA A 56 -1.49 5.03 -10.77
CA ALA A 56 -0.99 5.82 -9.66
C ALA A 56 0.45 6.31 -9.96
N PRO A 57 0.61 7.38 -10.75
CA PRO A 57 1.92 7.86 -11.18
C PRO A 57 2.86 8.10 -9.99
N TRP A 58 4.06 7.56 -10.04
CA TRP A 58 4.99 7.56 -8.92
C TRP A 58 5.34 8.96 -8.39
N LYS A 59 5.35 9.97 -9.25
CA LYS A 59 5.63 11.35 -8.85
C LYS A 59 4.57 11.89 -7.87
N THR A 60 3.30 11.58 -8.13
CA THR A 60 2.21 11.97 -7.22
C THR A 60 2.24 11.17 -5.93
N THR A 61 2.58 9.88 -5.98
CA THR A 61 2.79 9.04 -4.79
C THR A 61 3.95 9.57 -3.94
N TYR A 62 5.04 9.98 -4.56
CA TYR A 62 6.17 10.61 -3.88
C TYR A 62 5.76 11.88 -3.12
N LEU A 63 5.03 12.77 -3.78
CA LEU A 63 4.51 13.99 -3.14
C LEU A 63 3.56 13.67 -2.00
N GLY A 64 2.72 12.63 -2.16
CA GLY A 64 1.84 12.14 -1.10
C GLY A 64 2.58 11.63 0.13
N ALA A 65 3.72 10.97 -0.06
CA ALA A 65 4.56 10.48 1.02
C ALA A 65 5.10 11.62 1.92
N LYS A 66 5.25 12.82 1.38
CA LYS A 66 5.73 14.00 2.12
C LYS A 66 4.68 14.64 3.04
N TYR A 67 3.42 14.21 2.98
CA TYR A 67 2.40 14.70 3.92
C TYR A 67 2.57 14.13 5.33
N LEU A 68 3.25 12.99 5.47
CA LEU A 68 3.45 12.36 6.78
C LEU A 68 4.52 13.09 7.60
N GLY A 69 4.29 13.18 8.91
CA GLY A 69 5.22 13.83 9.82
C GLY A 69 6.22 12.90 10.50
N GLY A 70 6.19 11.60 10.18
CA GLY A 70 7.15 10.59 10.63
C GLY A 70 8.24 10.31 9.60
N PRO A 71 9.20 9.44 9.91
CA PRO A 71 10.21 9.00 8.97
C PRO A 71 9.61 8.29 7.77
N VAL A 72 9.99 8.67 6.56
CA VAL A 72 9.51 8.07 5.32
C VAL A 72 10.68 7.46 4.56
N ARG A 73 10.54 6.20 4.13
CA ARG A 73 11.35 5.59 3.10
C ARG A 73 10.51 5.48 1.83
N PHE A 74 11.00 6.06 0.74
CA PHE A 74 10.40 5.94 -0.58
C PHE A 74 11.27 5.06 -1.46
N VAL A 75 10.65 4.10 -2.15
CA VAL A 75 11.30 3.18 -3.08
C VAL A 75 10.51 3.17 -4.38
N LEU A 76 11.23 3.14 -5.50
CA LEU A 76 10.64 3.10 -6.83
C LEU A 76 11.00 1.79 -7.50
N GLY A 77 10.01 0.93 -7.74
CA GLY A 77 10.17 -0.32 -8.48
C GLY A 77 10.17 -0.10 -9.99
N GLY A 78 10.89 -0.94 -10.70
CA GLY A 78 10.79 -1.05 -12.14
C GLY A 78 9.48 -1.66 -12.60
N SER A 79 9.14 -1.53 -13.91
CA SER A 79 7.92 -2.07 -14.51
C SER A 79 6.62 -1.36 -14.04
N GLY A 80 5.46 -1.98 -14.31
CA GLY A 80 4.15 -1.36 -14.15
C GLY A 80 3.43 -1.71 -12.86
N HIS A 81 2.19 -1.26 -12.76
CA HIS A 81 1.31 -1.27 -11.59
C HIS A 81 1.24 -2.60 -10.82
N ILE A 82 1.21 -3.74 -11.52
CA ILE A 82 1.14 -5.06 -10.89
C ILE A 82 2.52 -5.72 -10.88
N ALA A 83 3.17 -5.83 -12.03
CA ALA A 83 4.41 -6.59 -12.20
C ALA A 83 5.59 -6.00 -11.41
N GLY A 84 5.62 -4.68 -11.23
CA GLY A 84 6.63 -4.00 -10.43
C GLY A 84 6.44 -4.20 -8.92
N ILE A 85 5.20 -4.39 -8.47
CA ILE A 85 4.87 -4.61 -7.06
C ILE A 85 4.97 -6.09 -6.70
N VAL A 86 4.33 -6.96 -7.48
CA VAL A 86 4.38 -8.42 -7.28
C VAL A 86 5.61 -8.98 -8.00
N ASN A 87 6.76 -8.75 -7.41
CA ASN A 87 8.06 -9.16 -7.94
C ASN A 87 8.84 -9.99 -6.90
N PRO A 88 8.51 -11.29 -6.74
CA PRO A 88 9.18 -12.12 -5.74
C PRO A 88 10.68 -12.25 -6.02
N PRO A 89 11.56 -12.22 -5.00
CA PRO A 89 13.01 -12.26 -5.15
C PRO A 89 13.50 -13.45 -5.98
N ALA A 90 12.86 -14.62 -5.85
CA ALA A 90 13.18 -15.82 -6.60
C ALA A 90 13.07 -15.66 -8.13
N ALA A 91 12.25 -14.72 -8.59
CA ALA A 91 12.09 -14.45 -10.02
C ALA A 91 13.30 -13.75 -10.65
N LYS A 92 14.15 -13.09 -9.84
CA LYS A 92 15.35 -12.34 -10.27
C LYS A 92 15.08 -11.39 -11.44
N LYS A 93 13.91 -10.73 -11.42
CA LYS A 93 13.45 -9.82 -12.47
C LYS A 93 13.51 -8.38 -12.00
N TYR A 94 13.58 -7.48 -12.97
CA TYR A 94 13.49 -6.04 -12.81
C TYR A 94 14.62 -5.43 -11.97
N HIS A 95 14.37 -4.27 -11.43
CA HIS A 95 15.26 -3.47 -10.60
C HIS A 95 14.41 -2.47 -9.80
N TYR A 96 15.01 -1.80 -8.86
CA TYR A 96 14.37 -0.73 -8.10
C TYR A 96 15.38 0.34 -7.74
N TRP A 97 14.89 1.51 -7.36
CA TRP A 97 15.73 2.63 -6.93
C TRP A 97 15.45 2.98 -5.48
N THR A 98 16.50 3.36 -4.77
CA THR A 98 16.47 3.84 -3.39
C THR A 98 17.24 5.14 -3.26
N ASN A 99 16.75 6.02 -2.40
CA ASN A 99 17.46 7.22 -1.97
C ASN A 99 17.13 7.46 -0.50
N ASP A 100 18.13 7.64 0.34
CA ASP A 100 17.93 7.88 1.76
C ASP A 100 17.49 9.32 2.04
N ALA A 101 17.74 10.25 1.11
CA ALA A 101 17.21 11.59 1.14
C ALA A 101 15.78 11.65 0.59
N LEU A 102 14.97 12.58 1.12
CA LEU A 102 13.64 12.88 0.62
C LEU A 102 13.55 14.36 0.17
N PRO A 103 14.23 14.75 -0.95
CA PRO A 103 14.27 16.12 -1.43
C PRO A 103 12.90 16.66 -1.82
N GLN A 104 12.83 17.93 -2.22
CA GLN A 104 11.54 18.61 -2.45
C GLN A 104 10.77 18.02 -3.65
N THR A 105 11.48 17.66 -4.72
CA THR A 105 10.83 17.19 -5.94
C THR A 105 11.15 15.73 -6.23
N PRO A 106 10.25 15.00 -6.91
CA PRO A 106 10.50 13.64 -7.33
C PRO A 106 11.66 13.53 -8.31
N GLU A 107 11.92 14.55 -9.13
CA GLU A 107 13.05 14.60 -10.05
C GLU A 107 14.38 14.60 -9.28
N GLN A 108 14.53 15.48 -8.29
CA GLN A 108 15.70 15.50 -7.42
C GLN A 108 15.91 14.18 -6.67
N TRP A 109 14.80 13.55 -6.24
CA TRP A 109 14.87 12.25 -5.60
C TRP A 109 15.43 11.19 -6.57
N PHE A 110 14.94 11.17 -7.79
CA PHE A 110 15.36 10.20 -8.81
C PHE A 110 16.81 10.41 -9.27
N GLU A 111 17.22 11.65 -9.45
CA GLU A 111 18.62 12.02 -9.79
C GLU A 111 19.62 11.51 -8.76
N GLY A 112 19.27 11.55 -7.47
CA GLY A 112 20.11 11.07 -6.38
C GLY A 112 19.89 9.60 -6.02
N ALA A 113 19.01 8.86 -6.73
CA ALA A 113 18.68 7.50 -6.39
C ALA A 113 19.66 6.48 -6.96
N ALA A 114 20.00 5.49 -6.15
CA ALA A 114 20.81 4.36 -6.56
C ALA A 114 19.91 3.23 -7.10
N GLN A 115 20.20 2.78 -8.32
CA GLN A 115 19.52 1.62 -8.89
C GLN A 115 20.09 0.32 -8.32
N ARG A 116 19.22 -0.62 -8.01
CA ARG A 116 19.53 -1.95 -7.50
C ARG A 116 18.84 -3.02 -8.33
N PRO A 117 19.50 -4.14 -8.67
CA PRO A 117 18.87 -5.22 -9.42
C PRO A 117 17.90 -6.01 -8.55
N GLY A 118 16.91 -6.64 -9.17
CA GLY A 118 16.01 -7.61 -8.54
C GLY A 118 14.79 -6.98 -7.86
N SER A 119 14.36 -7.60 -6.77
CA SER A 119 13.13 -7.27 -6.08
C SER A 119 13.33 -6.23 -4.98
N TRP A 120 12.45 -5.25 -4.90
CA TRP A 120 12.37 -4.31 -3.78
C TRP A 120 11.96 -4.98 -2.44
N TRP A 121 11.45 -6.21 -2.46
CA TRP A 121 11.02 -6.93 -1.25
C TRP A 121 12.17 -7.16 -0.27
N GLU A 122 13.40 -7.30 -0.77
CA GLU A 122 14.59 -7.46 0.08
C GLU A 122 14.88 -6.18 0.88
N ASP A 123 14.75 -5.03 0.25
CA ASP A 123 14.88 -3.73 0.91
C ASP A 123 13.76 -3.52 1.95
N TRP A 124 12.53 -3.88 1.58
CA TRP A 124 11.39 -3.82 2.49
C TRP A 124 11.55 -4.76 3.69
N GLN A 125 12.00 -5.98 3.47
CA GLN A 125 12.27 -6.94 4.56
C GLN A 125 13.33 -6.39 5.52
N ALA A 126 14.44 -5.86 5.00
CA ALA A 126 15.47 -5.25 5.83
C ALA A 126 14.94 -4.04 6.64
N TRP A 127 14.06 -3.23 6.01
CA TRP A 127 13.40 -2.11 6.68
C TRP A 127 12.48 -2.53 7.82
N ILE A 128 11.74 -3.64 7.66
CA ILE A 128 10.90 -4.23 8.72
C ILE A 128 11.77 -4.81 9.84
N ASP A 129 12.78 -5.62 9.49
CA ASP A 129 13.63 -6.30 10.47
C ASP A 129 14.33 -5.29 11.40
N ALA A 130 14.77 -4.18 10.87
CA ALA A 130 15.37 -3.10 11.65
C ALA A 130 14.41 -2.46 12.68
N ARG A 131 13.09 -2.69 12.56
CA ARG A 131 12.04 -2.12 13.42
C ARG A 131 11.37 -3.13 14.34
N ASN A 132 11.46 -4.40 14.02
CA ASN A 132 10.85 -5.48 14.80
C ASN A 132 11.78 -6.06 15.89
N GLY A 133 12.97 -5.50 16.07
CA GLY A 133 13.98 -6.07 16.99
C GLY A 133 14.68 -7.32 16.47
N GLY A 134 14.34 -7.80 15.27
CA GLY A 134 14.96 -8.96 14.63
C GLY A 134 14.54 -10.33 15.19
N ASP A 135 13.65 -10.36 16.18
CA ASP A 135 13.22 -11.63 16.79
C ASP A 135 12.31 -12.41 15.84
N LYS A 136 12.71 -13.63 15.56
CA LYS A 136 11.88 -14.58 14.79
C LYS A 136 10.98 -15.36 15.75
N VAL A 137 9.69 -15.37 15.48
CA VAL A 137 8.73 -16.21 16.18
C VAL A 137 8.40 -17.46 15.36
N PRO A 138 7.98 -18.58 16.01
CA PRO A 138 7.50 -19.75 15.29
C PRO A 138 6.33 -19.40 14.37
N ALA A 139 6.26 -20.07 13.23
CA ALA A 139 5.12 -19.92 12.32
C ALA A 139 3.83 -20.32 13.05
N ARG A 140 2.78 -19.52 12.86
CA ARG A 140 1.44 -19.86 13.37
C ARG A 140 0.73 -20.77 12.38
N VAL A 141 -0.03 -21.71 12.91
CA VAL A 141 -0.98 -22.49 12.11
C VAL A 141 -2.26 -21.68 11.97
N PRO A 142 -2.71 -21.33 10.75
CA PRO A 142 -3.97 -20.63 10.55
C PRO A 142 -5.13 -21.41 11.18
N GLY A 143 -5.97 -20.73 11.97
CA GLY A 143 -7.08 -21.36 12.70
C GLY A 143 -6.68 -21.97 14.05
N ASP A 144 -5.41 -22.00 14.41
CA ASP A 144 -4.94 -22.41 15.73
C ASP A 144 -5.10 -21.24 16.72
N GLY A 145 -5.94 -21.38 17.70
CA GLY A 145 -6.24 -20.29 18.65
C GLY A 145 -7.60 -20.48 19.33
N GLY A 146 -8.11 -21.72 19.33
CA GLY A 146 -9.35 -22.08 20.00
C GLY A 146 -10.62 -21.81 19.20
N LEU A 147 -10.52 -21.28 18.01
CA LEU A 147 -11.64 -21.15 17.09
C LEU A 147 -11.77 -22.41 16.24
N LYS A 148 -13.01 -22.92 16.09
CA LYS A 148 -13.28 -24.08 15.25
C LYS A 148 -13.02 -23.76 13.77
N VAL A 149 -12.25 -24.60 13.09
CA VAL A 149 -12.16 -24.59 11.63
C VAL A 149 -13.54 -24.91 11.04
N LEU A 150 -14.07 -24.06 10.18
CA LEU A 150 -15.40 -24.19 9.62
C LEU A 150 -15.39 -24.96 8.28
N GLU A 151 -14.45 -24.57 7.39
CA GLU A 151 -14.31 -25.11 6.04
C GLU A 151 -12.94 -24.76 5.46
N ASP A 152 -12.54 -25.43 4.40
CA ASP A 152 -11.31 -25.14 3.67
C ASP A 152 -11.40 -23.83 2.87
N ALA A 153 -10.26 -23.17 2.65
CA ALA A 153 -10.18 -22.01 1.75
C ALA A 153 -10.55 -22.40 0.30
N PRO A 154 -11.23 -21.53 -0.47
CA PRO A 154 -11.56 -20.13 -0.15
C PRO A 154 -12.87 -19.94 0.63
N GLY A 155 -13.53 -21.00 1.04
CA GLY A 155 -14.79 -20.97 1.76
C GLY A 155 -16.04 -20.85 0.86
N ALA A 156 -17.18 -21.24 1.40
CA ALA A 156 -18.44 -21.31 0.67
C ALA A 156 -18.90 -19.94 0.13
N TYR A 157 -18.64 -18.85 0.87
CA TYR A 157 -19.02 -17.51 0.43
C TYR A 157 -18.33 -17.09 -0.87
N ALA A 158 -17.04 -17.37 -1.01
CA ALA A 158 -16.28 -17.03 -2.21
C ALA A 158 -16.69 -17.84 -3.45
N MET A 159 -17.33 -18.97 -3.24
CA MET A 159 -17.85 -19.85 -4.30
C MET A 159 -19.26 -19.46 -4.78
N LEU A 160 -19.95 -18.55 -4.07
CA LEU A 160 -21.29 -18.12 -4.45
C LEU A 160 -21.25 -17.27 -5.71
N ARG A 161 -22.09 -17.61 -6.68
CA ARG A 161 -22.34 -16.81 -7.89
C ARG A 161 -23.74 -16.23 -7.86
N LEU A 162 -23.88 -14.95 -8.20
CA LEU A 162 -25.19 -14.33 -8.39
C LEU A 162 -25.94 -15.09 -9.49
N GLY A 163 -27.19 -15.48 -9.20
CA GLY A 163 -28.04 -16.21 -10.14
C GLY A 163 -27.83 -17.74 -10.21
N ALA A 164 -26.88 -18.31 -9.48
CA ALA A 164 -26.80 -19.75 -9.34
C ALA A 164 -28.02 -20.27 -8.54
N LYS A 165 -28.85 -21.09 -9.17
CA LYS A 165 -29.90 -21.83 -8.43
C LYS A 165 -29.22 -22.70 -7.38
N LYS A 166 -29.69 -22.64 -6.10
CA LYS A 166 -29.28 -23.62 -5.08
C LYS A 166 -29.52 -25.00 -5.68
N ALA A 167 -28.49 -25.84 -5.75
CA ALA A 167 -28.67 -27.24 -5.96
C ALA A 167 -29.56 -27.73 -4.80
N ALA A 168 -30.71 -28.30 -5.12
CA ALA A 168 -31.58 -28.93 -4.13
C ALA A 168 -30.79 -30.07 -3.49
N SER A 169 -30.59 -29.98 -2.16
CA SER A 169 -30.06 -31.07 -1.32
C SER A 169 -31.08 -32.11 -1.09
#